data_5a6d0623117c62a0cfebd3568b6961e6
#
_entry.id   5a6d0623117c62a0cfebd3568b6961e6
#
_cell.length_a   1.000
_cell.length_b   1.000
_cell.length_c   1.000
_cell.angle_alpha   90.00
_cell.angle_beta   90.00
_cell.angle_gamma   90.00
#
_symmetry.space_group_name_H-M   'P 1'
#
loop_
_entity.id
_entity.type
_entity.pdbx_description
1 polymer ?
#
loop_
_entity_poly.entity_id
_entity_poly.type
_entity_poly.pdbx_seq_one_letter_code
_entity_poly.pdbx_strand_id
1 'polypeptide(L)'
;VLFEQFNFEGCLSYIIACSDERKGFIVDPSHEMEPYLGYVKEQDLEILFVIDTHTHVDHISLSPQLAEALGARTVMHENTPEQREIGSTVTDLFGIEKFIEANGRNRVGLYLPHEARLYAGSISLTALFTPGHTRDSMSLLTTNGRLFSGDMLLIGQCGRTDLPGGSPYDMHESLFAKLAPLPDDTIIYPAHDYRGNVNSTLGYERVNNLCLKTERTAEEFAAFVNGLFPPLNAAGGKLQCGLAMEQEPVSDTGSDLNPLMKGFCVSMEQYLIQPHETTLISPEGLHGLLGEGRKVLLLDVRQPDELSSRGFIKGSLNIPVRDVAKRVTELPKDLNQPIVTICESGLRSAHAALYLRAYGYNNVKNLEYGIRGWRTEGFPIAYPG
;
A
#
# COMPACT_ATOMS: atom_id res chain seq x y z
N VAL A 1 -21.32 -5.72 9.22
CA VAL A 1 -20.00 -5.07 9.14
C VAL A 1 -19.89 -4.09 10.28
N LEU A 2 -18.84 -4.19 11.10
CA LEU A 2 -18.44 -3.19 12.10
C LEU A 2 -17.57 -2.16 11.40
N PHE A 3 -17.76 -0.90 11.74
CA PHE A 3 -17.06 0.21 11.11
C PHE A 3 -16.88 1.35 12.12
N GLU A 4 -15.65 1.85 12.21
CA GLU A 4 -15.30 3.01 13.02
C GLU A 4 -14.42 3.95 12.23
N GLN A 5 -14.65 5.25 12.37
CA GLN A 5 -13.84 6.32 11.77
C GLN A 5 -13.23 7.17 12.87
N PHE A 6 -11.95 7.37 12.80
CA PHE A 6 -11.19 8.26 13.68
C PHE A 6 -10.81 9.53 12.91
N ASN A 7 -10.83 10.65 13.59
CA ASN A 7 -10.42 11.94 13.05
C ASN A 7 -9.45 12.62 14.02
N PHE A 8 -8.23 12.79 13.57
CA PHE A 8 -7.17 13.46 14.31
C PHE A 8 -6.71 14.70 13.52
N GLU A 9 -7.20 15.86 13.87
CA GLU A 9 -6.84 17.14 13.23
C GLU A 9 -7.02 17.14 11.69
N GLY A 10 -7.98 16.38 11.17
CA GLY A 10 -8.27 16.25 9.75
C GLY A 10 -7.61 15.03 9.07
N CYS A 11 -6.74 14.29 9.76
CA CYS A 11 -6.29 12.98 9.33
C CYS A 11 -7.35 11.94 9.68
N LEU A 12 -7.86 11.23 8.69
CA LEU A 12 -8.94 10.25 8.84
C LEU A 12 -8.39 8.83 8.73
N SER A 13 -8.80 7.99 9.65
CA SER A 13 -8.43 6.58 9.66
C SER A 13 -9.62 5.70 10.02
N TYR A 14 -9.55 4.42 9.73
CA TYR A 14 -10.71 3.56 9.72
C TYR A 14 -10.43 2.18 10.30
N ILE A 15 -11.41 1.62 11.02
CA ILE A 15 -11.49 0.19 11.27
C ILE A 15 -12.71 -0.35 10.53
N ILE A 16 -12.54 -1.43 9.78
CA ILE A 16 -13.63 -2.16 9.15
C ILE A 16 -13.47 -3.65 9.44
N ALA A 17 -14.51 -4.29 9.98
CA ALA A 17 -14.45 -5.68 10.39
C ALA A 17 -15.74 -6.46 10.08
N CYS A 18 -15.57 -7.77 9.84
CA CYS A 18 -16.67 -8.72 9.78
C CYS A 18 -17.34 -8.84 11.15
N SER A 19 -18.64 -8.57 11.24
CA SER A 19 -19.40 -8.67 12.50
C SER A 19 -19.49 -10.08 13.06
N ASP A 20 -19.49 -11.07 12.17
CA ASP A 20 -19.74 -12.48 12.54
C ASP A 20 -18.43 -13.18 12.93
N GLU A 21 -17.37 -12.98 12.14
CA GLU A 21 -16.06 -13.62 12.39
C GLU A 21 -15.11 -12.76 13.22
N ARG A 22 -15.50 -11.51 13.52
CA ARG A 22 -14.70 -10.54 14.30
C ARG A 22 -13.31 -10.25 13.72
N LYS A 23 -13.12 -10.43 12.39
CA LYS A 23 -11.87 -10.18 11.69
C LYS A 23 -11.93 -8.88 10.89
N GLY A 24 -10.84 -8.11 10.88
CA GLY A 24 -10.88 -6.79 10.27
C GLY A 24 -9.56 -6.24 9.78
N PHE A 25 -9.67 -5.00 9.32
CA PHE A 25 -8.60 -4.16 8.79
C PHE A 25 -8.56 -2.83 9.54
N ILE A 26 -7.37 -2.25 9.68
CA ILE A 26 -7.17 -0.83 10.01
C ILE A 26 -6.60 -0.15 8.77
N VAL A 27 -7.10 1.05 8.43
CA VAL A 27 -6.67 1.81 7.24
C VAL A 27 -6.21 3.20 7.68
N ASP A 28 -5.03 3.61 7.21
CA ASP A 28 -4.37 4.90 7.42
C ASP A 28 -4.30 5.35 8.90
N PRO A 29 -3.83 4.52 9.84
CA PRO A 29 -3.79 4.88 11.25
C PRO A 29 -2.74 5.95 11.54
N SER A 30 -3.11 6.94 12.37
CA SER A 30 -2.27 8.09 12.70
C SER A 30 -2.39 8.52 14.15
N HIS A 31 -1.48 9.36 14.63
CA HIS A 31 -1.46 10.08 15.91
C HIS A 31 -1.35 9.21 17.16
N GLU A 32 -2.41 8.54 17.61
CA GLU A 32 -2.47 7.84 18.90
C GLU A 32 -2.94 6.40 18.71
N MET A 33 -2.31 5.45 19.41
CA MET A 33 -2.67 4.02 19.31
C MET A 33 -3.89 3.64 20.16
N GLU A 34 -4.07 4.30 21.29
CA GLU A 34 -5.07 3.95 22.30
C GLU A 34 -6.50 3.88 21.75
N PRO A 35 -6.98 4.82 20.91
CA PRO A 35 -8.33 4.74 20.35
C PRO A 35 -8.56 3.48 19.51
N TYR A 36 -7.58 3.07 18.69
CA TYR A 36 -7.66 1.86 17.88
C TYR A 36 -7.66 0.60 18.76
N LEU A 37 -6.71 0.51 19.70
CA LEU A 37 -6.60 -0.62 20.62
C LEU A 37 -7.84 -0.74 21.50
N GLY A 38 -8.40 0.40 21.94
CA GLY A 38 -9.64 0.47 22.70
C GLY A 38 -10.83 -0.12 21.94
N TYR A 39 -11.04 0.31 20.71
CA TYR A 39 -12.13 -0.19 19.85
C TYR A 39 -11.94 -1.68 19.50
N VAL A 40 -10.73 -2.08 19.14
CA VAL A 40 -10.41 -3.49 18.85
C VAL A 40 -10.75 -4.38 20.03
N LYS A 41 -10.36 -3.97 21.26
CA LYS A 41 -10.66 -4.69 22.48
C LYS A 41 -12.15 -4.70 22.83
N GLU A 42 -12.83 -3.56 22.74
CA GLU A 42 -14.26 -3.44 23.02
C GLU A 42 -15.12 -4.30 22.12
N GLN A 43 -14.75 -4.35 20.82
CA GLN A 43 -15.45 -5.12 19.81
C GLN A 43 -14.96 -6.57 19.68
N ASP A 44 -13.97 -7.00 20.45
CA ASP A 44 -13.34 -8.34 20.41
C ASP A 44 -12.89 -8.69 18.97
N LEU A 45 -12.08 -7.81 18.36
CA LEU A 45 -11.64 -7.95 16.97
C LEU A 45 -10.26 -8.60 16.86
N GLU A 46 -10.10 -9.45 15.87
CA GLU A 46 -8.82 -9.90 15.32
C GLU A 46 -8.49 -9.03 14.10
N ILE A 47 -7.52 -8.13 14.21
CA ILE A 47 -7.05 -7.33 13.07
C ILE A 47 -6.02 -8.15 12.31
N LEU A 48 -6.31 -8.43 11.04
CA LEU A 48 -5.41 -9.21 10.18
C LEU A 48 -4.40 -8.32 9.46
N PHE A 49 -4.82 -7.11 9.08
CA PHE A 49 -4.01 -6.19 8.30
C PHE A 49 -4.17 -4.75 8.78
N VAL A 50 -3.04 -4.04 8.83
CA VAL A 50 -2.97 -2.58 9.02
C VAL A 50 -2.39 -2.00 7.73
N ILE A 51 -3.14 -1.13 7.07
CA ILE A 51 -2.94 -0.75 5.68
C ILE A 51 -2.69 0.76 5.60
N ASP A 52 -1.61 1.18 4.96
CA ASP A 52 -1.43 2.56 4.50
C ASP A 52 -1.81 2.64 3.02
N THR A 53 -2.71 3.56 2.66
CA THR A 53 -3.12 3.78 1.27
C THR A 53 -2.00 4.35 0.41
N HIS A 54 -1.05 5.05 1.02
CA HIS A 54 0.10 5.66 0.36
C HIS A 54 1.20 5.99 1.38
N THR A 55 2.36 6.42 0.90
CA THR A 55 3.39 6.99 1.77
C THR A 55 2.96 8.39 2.19
N HIS A 56 2.48 8.51 3.43
CA HIS A 56 2.06 9.79 4.01
C HIS A 56 3.26 10.74 4.17
N VAL A 57 3.05 12.02 3.88
CA VAL A 57 4.09 13.06 3.98
C VAL A 57 3.76 14.14 5.01
N ASP A 58 2.59 14.10 5.59
CA ASP A 58 2.01 15.09 6.50
C ASP A 58 1.86 14.60 7.94
N HIS A 59 1.86 13.29 8.17
CA HIS A 59 1.83 12.67 9.50
C HIS A 59 2.62 11.36 9.55
N ILE A 60 2.87 10.87 10.77
CA ILE A 60 3.50 9.57 10.99
C ILE A 60 2.44 8.49 10.99
N SER A 61 2.61 7.47 10.14
CA SER A 61 1.76 6.27 10.18
C SER A 61 2.05 5.45 11.44
N LEU A 62 0.99 4.98 12.10
CA LEU A 62 1.05 4.03 13.21
C LEU A 62 0.94 2.57 12.76
N SER A 63 0.89 2.31 11.45
CA SER A 63 0.71 0.95 10.91
C SER A 63 1.68 -0.07 11.49
N PRO A 64 2.98 0.21 11.64
CA PRO A 64 3.90 -0.78 12.20
C PRO A 64 3.67 -1.06 13.68
N GLN A 65 3.45 -0.01 14.48
CA GLN A 65 3.25 -0.15 15.92
C GLN A 65 1.94 -0.89 16.22
N LEU A 66 0.86 -0.56 15.51
CA LEU A 66 -0.41 -1.26 15.65
C LEU A 66 -0.34 -2.70 15.15
N ALA A 67 0.37 -2.94 14.04
CA ALA A 67 0.56 -4.30 13.52
C ALA A 67 1.34 -5.17 14.53
N GLU A 68 2.39 -4.62 15.15
CA GLU A 68 3.14 -5.31 16.19
C GLU A 68 2.25 -5.60 17.42
N ALA A 69 1.53 -4.60 17.92
CA ALA A 69 0.69 -4.74 19.11
C ALA A 69 -0.48 -5.72 18.92
N LEU A 70 -1.01 -5.83 17.70
CA LEU A 70 -2.18 -6.66 17.37
C LEU A 70 -1.82 -8.00 16.71
N GLY A 71 -0.53 -8.26 16.44
CA GLY A 71 -0.10 -9.43 15.69
C GLY A 71 -0.56 -9.42 14.21
N ALA A 72 -0.89 -8.26 13.70
CA ALA A 72 -1.35 -8.03 12.33
C ALA A 72 -0.18 -7.85 11.35
N ARG A 73 -0.49 -7.74 10.05
CA ARG A 73 0.49 -7.43 9.01
C ARG A 73 0.31 -6.02 8.48
N THR A 74 1.41 -5.31 8.30
CA THR A 74 1.43 -4.04 7.58
C THR A 74 1.30 -4.27 6.09
N VAL A 75 0.55 -3.40 5.40
CA VAL A 75 0.25 -3.52 3.97
C VAL A 75 0.41 -2.18 3.29
N MET A 76 1.07 -2.16 2.13
CA MET A 76 1.19 -1.01 1.23
C MET A 76 1.20 -1.46 -0.23
N HIS A 77 1.24 -0.51 -1.17
CA HIS A 77 1.33 -0.80 -2.59
C HIS A 77 2.74 -1.27 -3.01
N GLU A 78 2.86 -2.07 -4.07
CA GLU A 78 4.14 -2.59 -4.57
C GLU A 78 5.13 -1.51 -5.05
N ASN A 79 4.66 -0.30 -5.35
CA ASN A 79 5.50 0.84 -5.74
C ASN A 79 6.04 1.63 -4.54
N THR A 80 5.71 1.26 -3.31
CA THR A 80 6.18 1.96 -2.11
C THR A 80 7.71 2.05 -2.01
N PRO A 81 8.50 1.01 -2.33
CA PRO A 81 9.96 1.14 -2.33
C PRO A 81 10.47 2.24 -3.26
N GLU A 82 9.89 2.37 -4.46
CA GLU A 82 10.25 3.41 -5.43
C GLU A 82 9.82 4.81 -4.94
N GLN A 83 8.60 4.93 -4.39
CA GLN A 83 8.12 6.18 -3.78
C GLN A 83 9.06 6.66 -2.69
N ARG A 84 9.57 5.77 -1.86
CA ARG A 84 10.47 6.10 -0.75
C ARG A 84 11.86 6.52 -1.20
N GLU A 85 12.38 5.91 -2.26
CA GLU A 85 13.62 6.32 -2.88
C GLU A 85 13.50 7.76 -3.40
N ILE A 86 12.39 8.10 -4.08
CA ILE A 86 12.11 9.47 -4.53
C ILE A 86 12.03 10.43 -3.34
N GLY A 87 11.32 10.07 -2.28
CA GLY A 87 11.20 10.91 -1.10
C GLY A 87 12.53 11.11 -0.37
N SER A 88 13.47 10.12 -0.34
CA SER A 88 14.77 10.25 0.31
C SER A 88 15.60 11.40 -0.26
N THR A 89 15.49 11.66 -1.55
CA THR A 89 16.16 12.80 -2.22
C THR A 89 15.62 14.14 -1.76
N VAL A 90 14.41 14.19 -1.18
CA VAL A 90 13.78 15.43 -0.68
C VAL A 90 14.09 15.67 0.79
N THR A 91 14.39 14.63 1.56
CA THR A 91 14.80 14.79 2.96
C THR A 91 16.07 15.62 3.11
N ASP A 92 17.01 15.47 2.17
CA ASP A 92 18.23 16.29 2.13
C ASP A 92 17.95 17.79 1.90
N LEU A 93 16.88 18.11 1.16
CA LEU A 93 16.46 19.48 0.88
C LEU A 93 15.79 20.18 2.08
N PHE A 94 15.16 19.41 2.98
CA PHE A 94 14.39 19.93 4.11
C PHE A 94 15.01 19.66 5.48
N GLY A 95 16.20 19.05 5.55
CA GLY A 95 16.92 18.78 6.81
C GLY A 95 16.25 17.72 7.71
N ILE A 96 15.58 16.74 7.13
CA ILE A 96 14.73 15.76 7.82
C ILE A 96 15.53 14.52 8.31
N GLU A 97 16.86 14.53 8.27
CA GLU A 97 17.71 13.41 8.71
C GLU A 97 17.31 12.80 10.08
N LYS A 98 16.85 13.62 11.02
CA LYS A 98 16.44 13.16 12.35
C LYS A 98 15.10 12.44 12.38
N PHE A 99 14.24 12.60 11.37
CA PHE A 99 12.96 11.91 11.27
C PHE A 99 13.13 10.47 10.80
N ILE A 100 14.11 10.22 9.95
CA ILE A 100 14.47 8.89 9.44
C ILE A 100 14.98 8.01 10.58
N GLU A 101 15.78 8.54 11.52
CA GLU A 101 16.29 7.81 12.67
C GLU A 101 15.21 7.43 13.70
N ALA A 102 14.22 8.30 13.93
CA ALA A 102 13.18 8.06 14.93
C ALA A 102 12.16 6.98 14.51
N ASN A 103 11.89 6.86 13.20
CA ASN A 103 10.96 5.89 12.64
C ASN A 103 11.65 4.66 12.04
N GLY A 104 12.90 4.51 12.35
CA GLY A 104 13.91 3.68 11.74
C GLY A 104 13.68 2.18 11.70
N ARG A 105 12.50 1.57 11.58
CA ARG A 105 12.34 0.11 11.35
C ARG A 105 10.96 -0.36 10.87
N ASN A 106 10.18 0.48 10.24
CA ASN A 106 8.86 0.10 9.79
C ASN A 106 8.89 -0.79 8.55
N ARG A 107 8.78 -2.09 8.73
CA ARG A 107 8.79 -3.07 7.65
C ARG A 107 7.39 -3.28 7.12
N VAL A 108 7.20 -3.21 5.79
CA VAL A 108 5.95 -3.62 5.16
C VAL A 108 5.87 -5.14 5.15
N GLY A 109 4.84 -5.68 5.80
CA GLY A 109 4.62 -7.12 5.86
C GLY A 109 4.11 -7.70 4.55
N LEU A 110 3.47 -6.87 3.70
CA LEU A 110 2.88 -7.28 2.42
C LEU A 110 2.76 -6.09 1.47
N TYR A 111 3.23 -6.25 0.24
CA TYR A 111 3.00 -5.31 -0.86
C TYR A 111 1.89 -5.81 -1.79
N LEU A 112 0.95 -4.92 -2.13
CA LEU A 112 -0.18 -5.25 -2.99
C LEU A 112 0.02 -4.71 -4.41
N PRO A 113 -0.15 -5.53 -5.44
CA PRO A 113 -0.34 -5.06 -6.82
C PRO A 113 -1.79 -4.59 -7.05
N HIS A 114 -2.00 -3.92 -8.19
CA HIS A 114 -3.34 -3.55 -8.65
C HIS A 114 -4.30 -4.74 -8.69
N GLU A 115 -5.55 -4.52 -8.25
CA GLU A 115 -6.63 -5.52 -8.13
C GLU A 115 -6.36 -6.69 -7.16
N ALA A 116 -5.31 -6.59 -6.34
CA ALA A 116 -5.12 -7.54 -5.25
C ALA A 116 -6.28 -7.47 -4.26
N ARG A 117 -6.63 -8.60 -3.66
CA ARG A 117 -7.70 -8.68 -2.66
C ARG A 117 -7.19 -9.20 -1.34
N LEU A 118 -7.59 -8.52 -0.27
CA LEU A 118 -7.41 -8.97 1.11
C LEU A 118 -8.77 -9.39 1.67
N TYR A 119 -8.76 -10.41 2.51
CA TYR A 119 -9.96 -10.95 3.14
C TYR A 119 -9.83 -10.92 4.66
N ALA A 120 -10.90 -10.51 5.34
CA ALA A 120 -11.04 -10.61 6.79
C ALA A 120 -12.46 -11.11 7.10
N GLY A 121 -12.58 -12.42 7.32
CA GLY A 121 -13.88 -13.10 7.37
C GLY A 121 -14.62 -12.96 6.03
N SER A 122 -15.88 -12.57 6.09
CA SER A 122 -16.73 -12.38 4.91
C SER A 122 -16.53 -11.04 4.19
N ILE A 123 -15.69 -10.13 4.72
CA ILE A 123 -15.39 -8.87 4.06
C ILE A 123 -14.10 -8.93 3.25
N SER A 124 -14.05 -8.20 2.15
CA SER A 124 -12.83 -8.06 1.36
C SER A 124 -12.57 -6.62 0.95
N LEU A 125 -11.28 -6.30 0.80
CA LEU A 125 -10.77 -5.07 0.21
C LEU A 125 -10.08 -5.40 -1.11
N THR A 126 -10.45 -4.72 -2.19
CA THR A 126 -9.75 -4.76 -3.48
C THR A 126 -8.85 -3.53 -3.58
N ALA A 127 -7.55 -3.72 -3.76
CA ALA A 127 -6.60 -2.64 -3.95
C ALA A 127 -6.66 -2.13 -5.40
N LEU A 128 -7.08 -0.90 -5.60
CA LEU A 128 -7.04 -0.21 -6.88
C LEU A 128 -5.78 0.65 -6.91
N PHE A 129 -4.86 0.38 -7.81
CA PHE A 129 -3.70 1.25 -7.99
C PHE A 129 -4.13 2.59 -8.58
N THR A 130 -4.03 3.64 -7.77
CA THR A 130 -4.48 4.99 -8.09
C THR A 130 -3.37 6.01 -7.81
N PRO A 131 -2.26 6.00 -8.60
CA PRO A 131 -1.19 6.97 -8.44
C PRO A 131 -1.64 8.39 -8.83
N GLY A 132 -0.93 9.39 -8.31
CA GLY A 132 -1.16 10.80 -8.64
C GLY A 132 -0.84 11.74 -7.49
N HIS A 133 -1.32 11.47 -6.28
CA HIS A 133 -0.87 12.16 -5.06
C HIS A 133 0.55 11.70 -4.69
N THR A 134 0.76 10.41 -4.62
CA THR A 134 2.06 9.75 -4.57
C THR A 134 2.12 8.64 -5.61
N ARG A 135 3.33 8.15 -5.90
CA ARG A 135 3.54 7.07 -6.87
C ARG A 135 3.01 5.72 -6.39
N ASP A 136 2.88 5.54 -5.09
CA ASP A 136 2.40 4.32 -4.45
C ASP A 136 0.94 4.40 -3.98
N SER A 137 0.23 5.48 -4.30
CA SER A 137 -1.17 5.63 -3.91
C SER A 137 -2.05 4.50 -4.42
N MET A 138 -2.84 3.93 -3.52
CA MET A 138 -3.89 2.95 -3.82
C MET A 138 -5.18 3.34 -3.12
N SER A 139 -6.31 3.04 -3.75
CA SER A 139 -7.62 3.13 -3.14
C SER A 139 -8.13 1.72 -2.82
N LEU A 140 -8.85 1.55 -1.72
CA LEU A 140 -9.31 0.24 -1.25
C LEU A 140 -10.82 0.15 -1.37
N LEU A 141 -11.33 -0.69 -2.27
CA LEU A 141 -12.75 -0.87 -2.51
C LEU A 141 -13.27 -2.13 -1.80
N THR A 142 -14.29 -1.97 -0.96
CA THR A 142 -14.98 -3.08 -0.34
C THR A 142 -16.06 -3.67 -1.25
N THR A 143 -16.44 -4.92 -1.02
CA THR A 143 -17.55 -5.57 -1.74
C THR A 143 -18.91 -4.92 -1.52
N ASN A 144 -19.08 -4.11 -0.47
CA ASN A 144 -20.32 -3.40 -0.14
C ASN A 144 -20.28 -1.91 -0.50
N GLY A 145 -19.42 -1.51 -1.45
CA GLY A 145 -19.43 -0.17 -2.04
C GLY A 145 -18.82 0.94 -1.18
N ARG A 146 -17.91 0.62 -0.23
CA ARG A 146 -17.09 1.62 0.44
C ARG A 146 -15.74 1.74 -0.24
N LEU A 147 -15.28 2.96 -0.50
CA LEU A 147 -14.00 3.27 -1.09
C LEU A 147 -13.17 4.10 -0.11
N PHE A 148 -12.10 3.50 0.44
CA PHE A 148 -11.07 4.24 1.15
C PHE A 148 -10.11 4.79 0.09
N SER A 149 -10.30 6.07 -0.23
CA SER A 149 -9.66 6.69 -1.41
C SER A 149 -8.24 7.20 -1.14
N GLY A 150 -7.77 7.16 0.11
CA GLY A 150 -6.53 7.84 0.47
C GLY A 150 -6.63 9.34 0.13
N ASP A 151 -5.54 9.90 -0.37
CA ASP A 151 -5.50 11.27 -0.86
C ASP A 151 -5.70 11.39 -2.39
N MET A 152 -6.15 10.31 -3.00
CA MET A 152 -6.52 10.33 -4.42
C MET A 152 -7.76 11.17 -4.67
N LEU A 153 -8.84 10.89 -3.93
CA LEU A 153 -10.11 11.59 -4.00
C LEU A 153 -10.52 12.04 -2.59
N LEU A 154 -10.47 13.35 -2.36
CA LEU A 154 -10.96 14.00 -1.14
C LEU A 154 -12.37 14.54 -1.36
N ILE A 155 -13.09 14.87 -0.29
CA ILE A 155 -14.42 15.44 -0.39
C ILE A 155 -14.34 16.85 -0.98
N GLY A 156 -14.94 17.03 -2.14
CA GLY A 156 -14.96 18.29 -2.90
C GLY A 156 -13.69 18.61 -3.68
N GLN A 157 -12.64 17.81 -3.61
CA GLN A 157 -11.35 18.04 -4.26
C GLN A 157 -10.57 16.74 -4.46
N CYS A 158 -9.35 16.82 -4.99
CA CYS A 158 -8.35 15.73 -4.95
C CYS A 158 -7.16 16.14 -4.08
N GLY A 159 -6.27 15.21 -3.76
CA GLY A 159 -5.00 15.49 -3.11
C GLY A 159 -4.07 16.29 -4.03
N ARG A 160 -3.10 16.96 -3.45
CA ARG A 160 -2.07 17.69 -4.20
C ARG A 160 -1.15 16.73 -4.98
N THR A 161 -0.62 17.19 -6.09
CA THR A 161 0.21 16.38 -7.00
C THR A 161 1.64 16.93 -7.17
N ASP A 162 1.98 17.97 -6.42
CA ASP A 162 3.27 18.65 -6.46
C ASP A 162 4.27 18.14 -5.40
N LEU A 163 3.91 17.03 -4.74
CA LEU A 163 4.79 16.31 -3.82
C LEU A 163 5.75 15.39 -4.60
N PRO A 164 6.88 14.99 -4.00
CA PRO A 164 7.78 14.02 -4.61
C PRO A 164 7.06 12.72 -4.98
N GLY A 165 7.17 12.29 -6.23
CA GLY A 165 6.44 11.15 -6.77
C GLY A 165 4.99 11.44 -7.16
N GLY A 166 4.50 12.66 -6.93
CA GLY A 166 3.19 13.13 -7.40
C GLY A 166 3.18 13.41 -8.91
N SER A 167 2.02 13.25 -9.53
CA SER A 167 1.81 13.48 -10.96
C SER A 167 0.35 13.86 -11.24
N PRO A 168 0.08 15.06 -11.76
CA PRO A 168 -1.27 15.43 -12.13
C PRO A 168 -1.82 14.60 -13.30
N TYR A 169 -0.97 14.05 -14.15
CA TYR A 169 -1.37 13.18 -15.26
C TYR A 169 -1.83 11.81 -14.74
N ASP A 170 -1.07 11.21 -13.82
CA ASP A 170 -1.47 9.95 -13.18
C ASP A 170 -2.74 10.15 -12.33
N MET A 171 -2.86 11.33 -11.67
CA MET A 171 -4.07 11.73 -10.94
C MET A 171 -5.29 11.76 -11.85
N HIS A 172 -5.17 12.37 -13.02
CA HIS A 172 -6.22 12.41 -14.03
C HIS A 172 -6.65 11.00 -14.45
N GLU A 173 -5.70 10.15 -14.84
CA GLU A 173 -6.00 8.76 -15.22
C GLU A 173 -6.68 8.00 -14.09
N SER A 174 -6.16 8.12 -12.87
CA SER A 174 -6.72 7.44 -11.70
C SER A 174 -8.14 7.89 -11.38
N LEU A 175 -8.42 9.20 -11.45
CA LEU A 175 -9.75 9.74 -11.20
C LEU A 175 -10.75 9.32 -12.28
N PHE A 176 -10.42 9.54 -13.56
CA PHE A 176 -11.39 9.40 -14.63
C PHE A 176 -11.49 8.00 -15.20
N ALA A 177 -10.37 7.25 -15.28
CA ALA A 177 -10.39 5.89 -15.81
C ALA A 177 -10.66 4.80 -14.76
N LYS A 178 -10.32 5.03 -13.49
CA LYS A 178 -10.40 3.99 -12.45
C LYS A 178 -11.49 4.26 -11.42
N LEU A 179 -11.62 5.49 -10.91
CA LEU A 179 -12.59 5.80 -9.85
C LEU A 179 -13.92 6.29 -10.40
N ALA A 180 -13.93 7.19 -11.37
CA ALA A 180 -15.18 7.72 -11.92
C ALA A 180 -16.12 6.64 -12.52
N PRO A 181 -15.68 5.50 -13.07
CA PRO A 181 -16.58 4.45 -13.52
C PRO A 181 -17.29 3.66 -12.41
N LEU A 182 -16.89 3.80 -11.14
CA LEU A 182 -17.54 3.11 -10.02
C LEU A 182 -18.99 3.62 -9.85
N PRO A 183 -19.89 2.83 -9.22
CA PRO A 183 -21.30 3.23 -9.01
C PRO A 183 -21.45 4.53 -8.22
N ASP A 184 -22.52 5.30 -8.51
CA ASP A 184 -22.81 6.58 -7.85
C ASP A 184 -23.02 6.48 -6.34
N ASP A 185 -23.51 5.34 -5.86
CA ASP A 185 -23.73 5.03 -4.45
C ASP A 185 -22.48 4.56 -3.70
N THR A 186 -21.33 4.49 -4.40
CA THR A 186 -20.03 4.21 -3.74
C THR A 186 -19.73 5.29 -2.72
N ILE A 187 -19.57 4.88 -1.45
CA ILE A 187 -19.30 5.81 -0.34
C ILE A 187 -17.80 6.07 -0.27
N ILE A 188 -17.40 7.34 -0.32
CA ILE A 188 -16.02 7.80 -0.28
C ILE A 188 -15.58 8.09 1.15
N TYR A 189 -14.48 7.48 1.56
CA TYR A 189 -13.77 7.65 2.82
C TYR A 189 -12.32 8.06 2.54
N PRO A 190 -11.98 9.36 2.54
CA PRO A 190 -10.64 9.86 2.23
C PRO A 190 -9.68 9.72 3.43
N ALA A 191 -8.37 9.85 3.20
CA ALA A 191 -7.40 9.92 4.31
C ALA A 191 -7.38 11.30 5.00
N HIS A 192 -7.89 12.35 4.33
CA HIS A 192 -7.94 13.69 4.93
C HIS A 192 -9.26 14.41 4.67
N ASP A 193 -9.76 15.09 5.69
CA ASP A 193 -10.79 16.12 5.58
C ASP A 193 -10.60 17.19 6.64
N TYR A 194 -10.31 18.40 6.21
CA TYR A 194 -10.10 19.56 7.09
C TYR A 194 -11.35 20.42 7.28
N ARG A 195 -12.51 19.95 6.77
CA ARG A 195 -13.80 20.68 6.78
C ARG A 195 -14.83 20.05 7.70
N GLY A 196 -14.49 18.92 8.33
CA GLY A 196 -15.38 18.20 9.25
C GLY A 196 -16.43 17.31 8.56
N ASN A 197 -16.22 16.96 7.29
CA ASN A 197 -17.06 15.99 6.63
C ASN A 197 -16.73 14.57 7.13
N VAL A 198 -17.71 13.70 7.16
CA VAL A 198 -17.55 12.30 7.58
C VAL A 198 -17.27 11.40 6.36
N ASN A 199 -18.04 11.57 5.30
CA ASN A 199 -17.94 10.84 4.04
C ASN A 199 -18.68 11.59 2.94
N SER A 200 -18.60 11.07 1.72
CA SER A 200 -19.37 11.53 0.57
C SER A 200 -19.80 10.33 -0.28
N THR A 201 -20.48 10.58 -1.39
CA THR A 201 -20.75 9.56 -2.40
C THR A 201 -20.12 9.94 -3.73
N LEU A 202 -19.74 8.96 -4.52
CA LEU A 202 -19.11 9.24 -5.82
C LEU A 202 -20.04 10.03 -6.74
N GLY A 203 -21.35 9.74 -6.70
CA GLY A 203 -22.35 10.52 -7.46
C GLY A 203 -22.39 11.99 -7.06
N TYR A 204 -22.30 12.28 -5.75
CA TYR A 204 -22.21 13.66 -5.27
C TYR A 204 -20.89 14.32 -5.71
N GLU A 205 -19.78 13.61 -5.61
CA GLU A 205 -18.45 14.12 -6.00
C GLU A 205 -18.37 14.42 -7.51
N ARG A 206 -18.97 13.60 -8.38
CA ARG A 206 -19.02 13.89 -9.83
C ARG A 206 -19.65 15.23 -10.16
N VAL A 207 -20.61 15.69 -9.34
CA VAL A 207 -21.34 16.95 -9.58
C VAL A 207 -20.67 18.13 -8.89
N ASN A 208 -20.09 17.90 -7.71
CA ASN A 208 -19.67 18.98 -6.80
C ASN A 208 -18.16 19.10 -6.63
N ASN A 209 -17.39 18.02 -6.86
CA ASN A 209 -15.96 18.01 -6.65
C ASN A 209 -15.23 18.85 -7.70
N LEU A 210 -14.37 19.76 -7.26
CA LEU A 210 -13.60 20.65 -8.15
C LEU A 210 -12.79 19.90 -9.20
N CYS A 211 -12.29 18.70 -8.86
CA CYS A 211 -11.46 17.90 -9.72
C CYS A 211 -12.26 16.99 -10.67
N LEU A 212 -13.49 16.58 -10.28
CA LEU A 212 -14.32 15.64 -11.07
C LEU A 212 -15.44 16.29 -11.87
N LYS A 213 -16.03 17.39 -11.39
CA LYS A 213 -17.26 17.98 -11.94
C LYS A 213 -17.13 18.56 -13.35
N THR A 214 -15.93 18.78 -13.80
CA THR A 214 -15.64 19.30 -15.15
C THR A 214 -14.72 18.32 -15.86
N GLU A 215 -15.19 17.79 -17.00
CA GLU A 215 -14.33 17.00 -17.87
C GLU A 215 -13.22 17.89 -18.46
N ARG A 216 -11.98 17.44 -18.30
CA ARG A 216 -10.77 18.12 -18.76
C ARG A 216 -9.88 17.12 -19.50
N THR A 217 -9.13 17.59 -20.49
CA THR A 217 -7.99 16.81 -20.97
C THR A 217 -6.94 16.67 -19.87
N ALA A 218 -6.01 15.73 -20.01
CA ALA A 218 -4.96 15.54 -19.02
C ALA A 218 -4.10 16.80 -18.82
N GLU A 219 -3.85 17.56 -19.89
CA GLU A 219 -3.11 18.82 -19.86
C GLU A 219 -3.89 19.94 -19.15
N GLU A 220 -5.18 20.07 -19.45
CA GLU A 220 -6.06 21.04 -18.78
C GLU A 220 -6.22 20.71 -17.29
N PHE A 221 -6.32 19.43 -16.96
CA PHE A 221 -6.38 18.97 -15.57
C PHE A 221 -5.08 19.26 -14.83
N ALA A 222 -3.92 18.97 -15.44
CA ALA A 222 -2.62 19.27 -14.86
C ALA A 222 -2.45 20.76 -14.59
N ALA A 223 -2.81 21.62 -15.55
CA ALA A 223 -2.78 23.06 -15.37
C ALA A 223 -3.71 23.53 -14.24
N PHE A 224 -4.92 22.96 -14.15
CA PHE A 224 -5.88 23.26 -13.10
C PHE A 224 -5.38 22.86 -11.71
N VAL A 225 -4.93 21.62 -11.52
CA VAL A 225 -4.47 21.11 -10.23
C VAL A 225 -3.21 21.82 -9.75
N ASN A 226 -2.27 22.12 -10.65
CA ASN A 226 -1.06 22.89 -10.32
C ASN A 226 -1.38 24.31 -9.85
N GLY A 227 -2.50 24.89 -10.30
CA GLY A 227 -2.99 26.19 -9.82
C GLY A 227 -3.85 26.13 -8.56
N LEU A 228 -4.28 24.95 -8.14
CA LEU A 228 -5.22 24.76 -7.03
C LEU A 228 -4.55 24.89 -5.66
N PHE A 229 -3.31 24.43 -5.53
CA PHE A 229 -2.60 24.39 -4.26
C PHE A 229 -1.57 25.51 -4.14
N PRO A 230 -1.39 26.11 -2.93
CA PRO A 230 -0.31 27.06 -2.72
C PRO A 230 1.05 26.35 -2.85
N PRO A 231 2.10 27.06 -3.31
CA PRO A 231 3.44 26.49 -3.42
C PRO A 231 3.92 25.89 -2.09
N LEU A 232 4.63 24.76 -2.14
CA LEU A 232 5.17 24.05 -0.94
C LEU A 232 6.07 24.91 -0.07
N ASN A 233 6.73 25.93 -0.65
CA ASN A 233 7.66 26.85 0.02
C ASN A 233 7.00 28.17 0.46
N ALA A 234 5.68 28.29 0.39
CA ALA A 234 4.98 29.45 0.92
C ALA A 234 5.18 29.49 2.44
N ALA A 235 5.86 30.54 2.92
CA ALA A 235 6.35 30.66 4.28
C ALA A 235 5.26 30.41 5.35
N GLY A 236 5.49 29.47 6.26
CA GLY A 236 4.79 29.32 7.53
C GLY A 236 3.54 28.46 7.57
N GLY A 237 3.18 27.75 6.49
CA GLY A 237 2.00 26.87 6.46
C GLY A 237 2.32 25.43 6.87
N LYS A 238 1.42 24.76 7.64
CA LYS A 238 1.42 23.31 7.76
C LYS A 238 1.24 22.72 6.37
N LEU A 239 2.01 21.69 6.01
CA LEU A 239 1.76 20.93 4.80
C LEU A 239 0.40 20.23 4.94
N GLN A 240 -0.48 20.46 3.99
CA GLN A 240 -1.79 19.81 3.93
C GLN A 240 -1.93 19.10 2.59
N CYS A 241 -2.43 17.88 2.62
CA CYS A 241 -2.64 17.06 1.43
C CYS A 241 -3.85 17.50 0.61
N GLY A 242 -4.71 18.34 1.17
CA GLY A 242 -5.86 18.99 0.54
C GLY A 242 -5.97 20.47 0.89
N LEU A 243 -6.97 21.16 0.33
CA LEU A 243 -7.30 22.54 0.68
C LEU A 243 -8.03 22.60 2.03
N ALA A 244 -7.50 23.38 2.96
CA ALA A 244 -8.21 23.76 4.19
C ALA A 244 -9.25 24.85 3.93
N MET A 245 -10.20 25.01 4.84
CA MET A 245 -10.97 26.24 4.93
C MET A 245 -10.04 27.40 5.31
N GLU A 246 -10.35 28.64 4.87
CA GLU A 246 -9.58 29.83 5.21
C GLU A 246 -9.31 29.88 6.72
N GLN A 247 -8.04 29.82 7.11
CA GLN A 247 -7.63 29.88 8.50
C GLN A 247 -7.57 31.36 8.95
N GLU A 248 -8.22 31.67 10.05
CA GLU A 248 -7.85 32.87 10.80
C GLU A 248 -6.39 32.74 11.29
N PRO A 249 -5.61 33.84 11.35
CA PRO A 249 -4.21 33.78 11.75
C PRO A 249 -4.08 33.24 13.18
N VAL A 250 -3.44 32.06 13.32
CA VAL A 250 -3.16 31.45 14.62
C VAL A 250 -2.16 32.33 15.38
N SER A 251 -2.55 32.84 16.54
CA SER A 251 -1.67 33.55 17.46
C SER A 251 -0.59 32.59 17.98
N ASP A 252 0.64 33.04 17.82
CA ASP A 252 1.86 32.40 18.31
C ASP A 252 1.85 32.29 19.85
N THR A 253 1.62 31.08 20.38
CA THR A 253 1.89 30.76 21.78
C THR A 253 2.87 29.61 21.86
N GLY A 254 4.10 29.99 22.20
CA GLY A 254 5.30 29.21 22.21
C GLY A 254 5.23 27.80 22.80
N SER A 255 5.75 26.88 22.03
CA SER A 255 6.46 25.71 22.51
C SER A 255 7.58 25.39 21.51
N ASP A 256 8.79 25.20 22.03
CA ASP A 256 10.08 25.09 21.35
C ASP A 256 10.26 23.85 20.46
N LEU A 257 9.31 23.52 19.63
CA LEU A 257 9.44 22.50 18.58
C LEU A 257 9.20 23.18 17.24
N ASN A 258 10.21 23.13 16.38
CA ASN A 258 10.18 23.64 15.01
C ASN A 258 8.83 23.26 14.35
N PRO A 259 8.01 24.23 13.89
CA PRO A 259 6.71 23.98 13.27
C PRO A 259 6.77 23.03 12.07
N LEU A 260 7.92 22.94 11.39
CA LEU A 260 8.18 21.96 10.32
C LEU A 260 8.16 20.50 10.80
N MET A 261 8.29 20.24 12.12
CA MET A 261 8.36 18.89 12.66
C MET A 261 7.02 18.29 13.09
N LYS A 262 5.94 19.07 13.12
CA LYS A 262 4.62 18.58 13.53
C LYS A 262 3.73 18.05 12.40
N GLY A 263 4.22 17.93 11.18
CA GLY A 263 3.40 17.58 10.02
C GLY A 263 4.03 16.66 8.98
N PHE A 264 5.11 15.95 9.28
CA PHE A 264 5.73 15.05 8.30
C PHE A 264 5.63 13.59 8.73
N CYS A 265 4.97 12.78 7.91
CA CYS A 265 5.14 11.34 7.95
C CYS A 265 6.36 10.97 7.09
N VAL A 266 7.40 10.52 7.73
CA VAL A 266 8.59 10.02 7.04
C VAL A 266 8.93 8.65 7.59
N SER A 267 8.77 7.67 6.75
CA SER A 267 9.36 6.37 7.00
C SER A 267 9.93 5.85 5.70
N MET A 268 11.20 6.13 5.43
CA MET A 268 11.75 5.91 4.10
C MET A 268 12.71 4.73 3.94
N GLU A 269 13.26 4.17 4.99
CA GLU A 269 14.32 3.17 4.83
C GLU A 269 13.95 1.72 5.13
N GLN A 270 12.68 1.39 5.40
CA GLN A 270 12.40 0.13 6.09
C GLN A 270 11.46 -0.84 5.43
N TYR A 271 11.18 -0.61 4.19
CA TYR A 271 10.14 -1.33 3.50
C TYR A 271 10.63 -2.28 2.40
N LEU A 272 11.90 -2.53 2.35
CA LEU A 272 12.41 -3.64 1.56
C LEU A 272 12.24 -4.91 2.40
N ILE A 273 11.28 -5.74 2.03
CA ILE A 273 11.24 -7.12 2.52
C ILE A 273 12.58 -7.74 2.16
N GLN A 274 13.37 -8.03 3.18
CA GLN A 274 14.60 -8.76 2.96
C GLN A 274 14.27 -10.24 2.73
N PRO A 275 14.98 -10.91 1.83
CA PRO A 275 14.73 -12.33 1.58
C PRO A 275 14.72 -13.20 2.85
N HIS A 276 15.52 -12.84 3.86
CA HIS A 276 15.60 -13.58 5.13
C HIS A 276 14.36 -13.40 6.05
N GLU A 277 13.45 -12.48 5.73
CA GLU A 277 12.17 -12.33 6.47
C GLU A 277 11.13 -13.38 6.06
N THR A 278 11.39 -14.09 4.97
CA THR A 278 10.61 -15.24 4.57
C THR A 278 11.31 -16.53 5.02
N THR A 279 10.58 -17.64 5.10
CA THR A 279 11.23 -18.93 5.27
C THR A 279 12.00 -19.24 3.99
N LEU A 280 13.32 -19.28 4.10
CA LEU A 280 14.20 -19.53 2.95
C LEU A 280 14.37 -21.04 2.68
N ILE A 281 14.68 -21.33 1.45
CA ILE A 281 15.23 -22.61 1.03
C ILE A 281 16.47 -22.34 0.16
N SER A 282 17.59 -22.97 0.50
CA SER A 282 18.80 -22.83 -0.32
C SER A 282 18.64 -23.53 -1.68
N PRO A 283 19.41 -23.13 -2.69
CA PRO A 283 19.42 -23.82 -4.00
C PRO A 283 19.67 -25.33 -3.86
N GLU A 284 20.63 -25.75 -3.00
CA GLU A 284 20.94 -27.17 -2.77
C GLU A 284 19.79 -27.89 -2.08
N GLY A 285 19.15 -27.22 -1.09
CA GLY A 285 17.98 -27.75 -0.40
C GLY A 285 16.81 -27.99 -1.35
N LEU A 286 16.56 -27.06 -2.27
CA LEU A 286 15.55 -27.22 -3.29
C LEU A 286 15.92 -28.31 -4.30
N HIS A 287 17.18 -28.33 -4.76
CA HIS A 287 17.65 -29.37 -5.67
C HIS A 287 17.51 -30.77 -5.08
N GLY A 288 17.84 -30.93 -3.78
CA GLY A 288 17.64 -32.19 -3.05
C GLY A 288 16.17 -32.62 -3.01
N LEU A 289 15.26 -31.71 -2.66
CA LEU A 289 13.82 -32.01 -2.64
C LEU A 289 13.28 -32.45 -4.00
N LEU A 290 13.73 -31.80 -5.08
CA LEU A 290 13.33 -32.18 -6.44
C LEU A 290 13.92 -33.53 -6.85
N GLY A 291 15.15 -33.83 -6.45
CA GLY A 291 15.84 -35.12 -6.68
C GLY A 291 15.16 -36.29 -5.95
N GLU A 292 14.57 -36.04 -4.78
CA GLU A 292 13.77 -37.02 -4.02
C GLU A 292 12.37 -37.25 -4.61
N GLY A 293 11.99 -36.55 -5.67
CA GLY A 293 10.66 -36.64 -6.28
C GLY A 293 9.55 -36.04 -5.43
N ARG A 294 9.89 -35.16 -4.48
CA ARG A 294 8.89 -34.46 -3.63
C ARG A 294 7.99 -33.57 -4.48
N LYS A 295 6.70 -33.62 -4.23
CA LYS A 295 5.72 -32.77 -4.91
C LYS A 295 5.78 -31.34 -4.34
N VAL A 296 6.56 -30.49 -5.00
CA VAL A 296 6.72 -29.08 -4.67
C VAL A 296 6.22 -28.25 -5.86
N LEU A 297 5.38 -27.26 -5.62
CA LEU A 297 5.04 -26.26 -6.64
C LEU A 297 6.17 -25.22 -6.72
N LEU A 298 6.78 -25.10 -7.87
CA LEU A 298 7.73 -24.02 -8.16
C LEU A 298 6.96 -22.85 -8.80
N LEU A 299 6.90 -21.71 -8.14
CA LEU A 299 6.23 -20.51 -8.62
C LEU A 299 7.27 -19.46 -9.02
N ASP A 300 7.54 -19.36 -10.32
CA ASP A 300 8.43 -18.33 -10.85
C ASP A 300 7.64 -17.04 -11.09
N VAL A 301 7.99 -15.99 -10.36
CA VAL A 301 7.27 -14.72 -10.36
C VAL A 301 7.93 -13.64 -11.23
N ARG A 302 8.85 -14.04 -12.09
CA ARG A 302 9.49 -13.15 -13.07
C ARG A 302 8.59 -12.91 -14.27
N GLN A 303 8.93 -11.91 -15.08
CA GLN A 303 8.25 -11.66 -16.34
C GLN A 303 8.57 -12.78 -17.37
N PRO A 304 7.65 -13.10 -18.29
CA PRO A 304 7.86 -14.19 -19.27
C PRO A 304 9.11 -14.02 -20.16
N ASP A 305 9.48 -12.79 -20.48
CA ASP A 305 10.69 -12.47 -21.25
C ASP A 305 11.98 -12.78 -20.46
N GLU A 306 11.97 -12.68 -19.13
CA GLU A 306 13.09 -13.09 -18.29
C GLU A 306 13.29 -14.62 -18.33
N LEU A 307 12.20 -15.40 -18.39
CA LEU A 307 12.29 -16.85 -18.50
C LEU A 307 12.85 -17.25 -19.86
N SER A 308 12.41 -16.56 -20.92
CA SER A 308 12.88 -16.81 -22.28
C SER A 308 14.36 -16.47 -22.46
N SER A 309 14.81 -15.35 -21.88
CA SER A 309 16.19 -14.85 -22.03
C SER A 309 17.19 -15.49 -21.07
N ARG A 310 16.74 -15.83 -19.84
CA ARG A 310 17.64 -16.27 -18.75
C ARG A 310 17.37 -17.70 -18.29
N GLY A 311 16.37 -18.37 -18.87
CA GLY A 311 15.96 -19.71 -18.48
C GLY A 311 15.20 -19.77 -17.15
N PHE A 312 14.73 -20.97 -16.79
CA PHE A 312 13.91 -21.23 -15.60
C PHE A 312 14.19 -22.63 -15.03
N ILE A 313 13.75 -22.90 -13.81
CA ILE A 313 13.80 -24.25 -13.22
C ILE A 313 12.68 -25.07 -13.83
N LYS A 314 13.02 -26.22 -14.44
CA LYS A 314 12.05 -27.07 -15.13
C LYS A 314 10.86 -27.44 -14.23
N GLY A 315 9.67 -27.25 -14.73
CA GLY A 315 8.41 -27.52 -14.01
C GLY A 315 7.87 -26.34 -13.21
N SER A 316 8.49 -25.16 -13.31
CA SER A 316 7.95 -23.95 -12.70
C SER A 316 6.66 -23.49 -13.40
N LEU A 317 5.67 -23.13 -12.61
CA LEU A 317 4.52 -22.33 -13.03
C LEU A 317 4.96 -20.86 -13.04
N ASN A 318 4.76 -20.17 -14.16
CA ASN A 318 5.06 -18.75 -14.23
C ASN A 318 3.79 -17.91 -14.01
N ILE A 319 3.82 -17.14 -12.93
CA ILE A 319 2.83 -16.10 -12.67
C ILE A 319 3.62 -14.86 -12.22
N PRO A 320 3.74 -13.82 -13.06
CA PRO A 320 4.44 -12.59 -12.70
C PRO A 320 3.97 -12.05 -11.34
N VAL A 321 4.87 -11.49 -10.54
CA VAL A 321 4.58 -11.07 -9.16
C VAL A 321 3.32 -10.20 -9.06
N ARG A 322 3.08 -9.33 -10.05
CA ARG A 322 1.89 -8.46 -10.13
C ARG A 322 0.58 -9.21 -10.37
N ASP A 323 0.65 -10.41 -10.90
CA ASP A 323 -0.51 -11.21 -11.25
C ASP A 323 -0.82 -12.32 -10.22
N VAL A 324 0.07 -12.55 -9.24
CA VAL A 324 -0.11 -13.62 -8.24
C VAL A 324 -1.43 -13.46 -7.49
N ALA A 325 -1.77 -12.24 -7.08
CA ALA A 325 -3.02 -11.96 -6.39
C ALA A 325 -4.27 -12.24 -7.23
N LYS A 326 -4.23 -11.90 -8.52
CA LYS A 326 -5.34 -12.13 -9.46
C LYS A 326 -5.49 -13.60 -9.83
N ARG A 327 -4.38 -14.31 -9.91
CA ARG A 327 -4.28 -15.67 -10.41
C ARG A 327 -4.11 -16.71 -9.30
N VAL A 328 -4.34 -16.33 -8.04
CA VAL A 328 -4.23 -17.23 -6.88
C VAL A 328 -5.15 -18.46 -7.00
N THR A 329 -6.24 -18.36 -7.74
CA THR A 329 -7.15 -19.50 -8.01
C THR A 329 -6.54 -20.58 -8.92
N GLU A 330 -5.44 -20.30 -9.60
CA GLU A 330 -4.67 -21.28 -10.40
C GLU A 330 -3.72 -22.12 -9.53
N LEU A 331 -3.50 -21.68 -8.29
CA LEU A 331 -2.65 -22.38 -7.34
C LEU A 331 -3.42 -23.55 -6.68
N PRO A 332 -2.70 -24.50 -6.07
CA PRO A 332 -3.32 -25.64 -5.42
C PRO A 332 -4.34 -25.23 -4.37
N LYS A 333 -5.48 -25.91 -4.32
CA LYS A 333 -6.49 -25.70 -3.27
C LYS A 333 -6.05 -26.21 -1.89
N ASP A 334 -5.08 -27.13 -1.85
CA ASP A 334 -4.47 -27.58 -0.60
C ASP A 334 -3.49 -26.51 -0.09
N LEU A 335 -3.91 -25.80 0.93
CA LEU A 335 -3.13 -24.73 1.54
C LEU A 335 -1.85 -25.20 2.26
N ASN A 336 -1.67 -26.51 2.44
CA ASN A 336 -0.49 -27.12 3.03
C ASN A 336 0.51 -27.63 1.95
N GLN A 337 0.15 -27.59 0.68
CA GLN A 337 1.06 -28.01 -0.39
C GLN A 337 2.32 -27.15 -0.36
N PRO A 338 3.52 -27.78 -0.41
CA PRO A 338 4.77 -27.04 -0.47
C PRO A 338 4.86 -26.18 -1.74
N ILE A 339 5.12 -24.88 -1.55
CA ILE A 339 5.34 -23.90 -2.63
C ILE A 339 6.71 -23.28 -2.43
N VAL A 340 7.50 -23.19 -3.49
CA VAL A 340 8.75 -22.41 -3.52
C VAL A 340 8.59 -21.29 -4.53
N THR A 341 8.66 -20.05 -4.05
CA THR A 341 8.61 -18.85 -4.90
C THR A 341 10.01 -18.52 -5.41
N ILE A 342 10.11 -18.11 -6.67
CA ILE A 342 11.37 -17.91 -7.40
C ILE A 342 11.31 -16.59 -8.16
N CYS A 343 12.37 -15.77 -8.03
CA CYS A 343 12.62 -14.65 -8.95
C CYS A 343 14.10 -14.58 -9.31
N GLU A 344 14.60 -13.46 -9.81
CA GLU A 344 16.02 -13.34 -10.17
C GLU A 344 16.95 -13.36 -8.96
N SER A 345 16.64 -12.60 -7.88
CA SER A 345 17.52 -12.39 -6.72
C SER A 345 16.92 -12.78 -5.37
N GLY A 346 15.64 -13.20 -5.32
CA GLY A 346 14.94 -13.52 -4.09
C GLY A 346 14.02 -12.41 -3.57
N LEU A 347 14.09 -11.18 -4.07
CA LEU A 347 13.30 -10.05 -3.57
C LEU A 347 11.82 -10.12 -3.99
N ARG A 348 11.53 -10.15 -5.29
CA ARG A 348 10.15 -10.26 -5.79
C ARG A 348 9.44 -11.53 -5.32
N SER A 349 10.18 -12.62 -5.22
CA SER A 349 9.64 -13.89 -4.73
C SER A 349 9.42 -13.91 -3.22
N ALA A 350 10.14 -13.10 -2.43
CA ALA A 350 9.84 -12.89 -1.01
C ALA A 350 8.46 -12.23 -0.84
N HIS A 351 8.14 -11.22 -1.64
CA HIS A 351 6.81 -10.59 -1.65
C HIS A 351 5.70 -11.59 -1.99
N ALA A 352 5.91 -12.39 -3.04
CA ALA A 352 4.97 -13.44 -3.42
C ALA A 352 4.78 -14.47 -2.30
N ALA A 353 5.86 -14.88 -1.62
CA ALA A 353 5.79 -15.84 -0.52
C ALA A 353 4.98 -15.29 0.66
N LEU A 354 5.17 -14.01 1.02
CA LEU A 354 4.40 -13.36 2.08
C LEU A 354 2.93 -13.18 1.69
N TYR A 355 2.65 -12.79 0.44
CA TYR A 355 1.29 -12.70 -0.07
C TYR A 355 0.56 -14.04 0.03
N LEU A 356 1.20 -15.13 -0.44
CA LEU A 356 0.61 -16.47 -0.39
C LEU A 356 0.35 -16.92 1.06
N ARG A 357 1.25 -16.60 1.99
CA ARG A 357 1.03 -16.88 3.41
C ARG A 357 -0.13 -16.08 3.99
N ALA A 358 -0.25 -14.80 3.64
CA ALA A 358 -1.39 -13.99 4.02
C ALA A 358 -2.71 -14.54 3.46
N TYR A 359 -2.65 -15.17 2.29
CA TYR A 359 -3.78 -15.82 1.65
C TYR A 359 -4.16 -17.17 2.30
N GLY A 360 -3.31 -17.70 3.18
CA GLY A 360 -3.56 -18.93 3.95
C GLY A 360 -2.68 -20.11 3.59
N TYR A 361 -1.74 -19.99 2.64
CA TYR A 361 -0.79 -21.07 2.35
C TYR A 361 0.24 -21.21 3.48
N ASN A 362 0.25 -22.34 4.15
CA ASN A 362 1.05 -22.58 5.34
C ASN A 362 2.49 -23.04 5.08
N ASN A 363 2.77 -23.52 3.87
CA ASN A 363 4.06 -24.13 3.52
C ASN A 363 4.68 -23.44 2.30
N VAL A 364 5.00 -22.16 2.44
CA VAL A 364 5.62 -21.34 1.39
C VAL A 364 7.04 -20.99 1.79
N LYS A 365 7.99 -21.24 0.89
CA LYS A 365 9.41 -20.87 1.04
C LYS A 365 9.85 -19.99 -0.13
N ASN A 366 10.81 -19.12 0.13
CA ASN A 366 11.45 -18.30 -0.89
C ASN A 366 12.81 -18.89 -1.26
N LEU A 367 13.10 -19.04 -2.55
CA LEU A 367 14.41 -19.50 -3.02
C LEU A 367 15.47 -18.45 -2.71
N GLU A 368 16.45 -18.82 -1.89
CA GLU A 368 17.55 -17.97 -1.48
C GLU A 368 18.38 -17.55 -2.70
N TYR A 369 18.66 -16.26 -2.83
CA TYR A 369 19.31 -15.64 -4.00
C TYR A 369 18.59 -15.86 -5.34
N GLY A 370 17.37 -16.40 -5.34
CA GLY A 370 16.55 -16.64 -6.52
C GLY A 370 17.20 -17.58 -7.54
N ILE A 371 16.82 -17.44 -8.81
CA ILE A 371 17.40 -18.27 -9.89
C ILE A 371 18.87 -17.94 -10.14
N ARG A 372 19.34 -16.77 -9.72
CA ARG A 372 20.75 -16.43 -9.78
C ARG A 372 21.57 -17.36 -8.88
N GLY A 373 21.14 -17.59 -7.62
CA GLY A 373 21.75 -18.56 -6.72
C GLY A 373 21.73 -19.97 -7.32
N TRP A 374 20.59 -20.40 -7.84
CA TRP A 374 20.44 -21.71 -8.51
C TRP A 374 21.45 -21.91 -9.64
N ARG A 375 21.66 -20.87 -10.46
CA ARG A 375 22.67 -20.90 -11.56
C ARG A 375 24.09 -20.89 -11.04
N THR A 376 24.39 -20.16 -9.98
CA THR A 376 25.72 -20.09 -9.37
C THR A 376 26.18 -21.46 -8.87
N GLU A 377 25.25 -22.27 -8.32
CA GLU A 377 25.50 -23.65 -7.91
C GLU A 377 25.59 -24.65 -9.09
N GLY A 378 25.41 -24.17 -10.32
CA GLY A 378 25.51 -25.01 -11.52
C GLY A 378 24.32 -25.96 -11.73
N PHE A 379 23.19 -25.72 -11.08
CA PHE A 379 22.00 -26.57 -11.22
C PHE A 379 21.30 -26.37 -12.57
N PRO A 380 20.55 -27.40 -13.06
CA PRO A 380 19.94 -27.37 -14.39
C PRO A 380 18.98 -26.22 -14.64
N ILE A 381 19.15 -25.57 -15.79
CA ILE A 381 18.25 -24.50 -16.29
C ILE A 381 17.59 -25.00 -17.58
N ALA A 382 16.28 -24.80 -17.68
CA ALA A 382 15.50 -25.04 -18.88
C ALA A 382 15.23 -23.70 -19.60
N TYR A 383 15.02 -23.79 -20.91
CA TYR A 383 14.57 -22.67 -21.74
C TYR A 383 13.27 -23.06 -22.43
N PRO A 384 12.40 -22.09 -22.78
CA PRO A 384 11.23 -22.36 -23.61
C PRO A 384 11.68 -22.98 -24.94
N GLY A 385 10.99 -24.05 -25.38
CA GLY A 385 11.27 -24.72 -26.66
C GLY A 385 10.73 -23.93 -27.85
#